data_973e6b5d34cda1644ef83881b2682c07
#
_entry.id   973e6b5d34cda1644ef83881b2682c07
#
_cell.length_a   1.000
_cell.length_b   1.000
_cell.length_c   1.000
_cell.angle_alpha   90.00
_cell.angle_beta   90.00
_cell.angle_gamma   90.00
#
_symmetry.space_group_name_H-M   'P 1'
#
loop_
_entity.id
_entity.type
_entity.pdbx_description
1 polymer ?
#
loop_
_entity_poly.entity_id
_entity_poly.type
_entity_poly.pdbx_seq_one_letter_code
_entity_poly.pdbx_strand_id
1 'polypeptide(L)'
;RPGMIHEFTHLLLDEALDSPSASLPGWLNEGLAMYFESDSSNESPILHNALKNDELLPLNSMGSVPGKPKDVHLFYNQSFSLVKYLIKEYGENQLSDMIQSIGTSINVSRAFQETYGFSLEEFEAKWVMQISEEQGLVDRNIFRGTKSSISLGLYSMAMLALGTVACLIVVAKRSKIYRE
;
A
#
# COMPACT_ATOMS: atom_id res chain seq x y z
N ARG A 1 -20.13 -23.55 -0.24
CA ARG A 1 -19.47 -23.73 -1.53
C ARG A 1 -18.38 -22.69 -1.63
N PRO A 2 -17.10 -23.09 -1.57
CA PRO A 2 -16.01 -22.18 -1.92
C PRO A 2 -16.32 -21.60 -3.32
N GLY A 3 -15.97 -20.34 -3.55
CA GLY A 3 -16.23 -19.66 -4.82
C GLY A 3 -17.49 -18.81 -4.86
N MET A 4 -18.55 -19.11 -4.11
CA MET A 4 -19.76 -18.28 -4.12
C MET A 4 -19.52 -16.92 -3.44
N ILE A 5 -18.80 -16.91 -2.31
CA ILE A 5 -18.47 -15.68 -1.59
C ILE A 5 -17.48 -14.87 -2.44
N HIS A 6 -16.54 -15.53 -3.10
CA HIS A 6 -15.59 -14.93 -4.02
C HIS A 6 -16.30 -14.13 -5.13
N GLU A 7 -17.14 -14.80 -5.91
CA GLU A 7 -17.89 -14.19 -7.00
C GLU A 7 -18.86 -13.09 -6.51
N PHE A 8 -19.47 -13.31 -5.35
CA PHE A 8 -20.36 -12.31 -4.76
C PHE A 8 -19.59 -11.06 -4.32
N THR A 9 -18.35 -11.23 -3.85
CA THR A 9 -17.49 -10.09 -3.50
C THR A 9 -17.19 -9.21 -4.71
N HIS A 10 -16.89 -9.79 -5.88
CA HIS A 10 -16.70 -9.01 -7.10
C HIS A 10 -17.92 -8.18 -7.46
N LEU A 11 -19.13 -8.76 -7.36
CA LEU A 11 -20.38 -8.03 -7.63
C LEU A 11 -20.58 -6.86 -6.66
N LEU A 12 -20.26 -7.04 -5.37
CA LEU A 12 -20.37 -5.97 -4.38
C LEU A 12 -19.34 -4.86 -4.61
N LEU A 13 -18.13 -5.21 -5.05
CA LEU A 13 -17.07 -4.24 -5.37
C LEU A 13 -17.42 -3.41 -6.61
N ASP A 14 -17.98 -4.04 -7.64
CA ASP A 14 -18.47 -3.36 -8.84
C ASP A 14 -19.61 -2.38 -8.51
N GLU A 15 -20.55 -2.78 -7.65
CA GLU A 15 -21.63 -1.92 -7.16
C GLU A 15 -21.07 -0.76 -6.29
N ALA A 16 -20.09 -1.03 -5.43
CA ALA A 16 -19.49 -0.02 -4.55
C ALA A 16 -18.72 1.06 -5.31
N LEU A 17 -18.20 0.77 -6.50
CA LEU A 17 -17.52 1.75 -7.35
C LEU A 17 -18.49 2.75 -7.98
N ASP A 18 -19.77 2.39 -8.12
CA ASP A 18 -20.86 3.25 -8.67
C ASP A 18 -20.47 3.99 -9.98
N SER A 19 -19.55 3.40 -10.76
CA SER A 19 -19.03 4.01 -11.99
C SER A 19 -18.63 2.96 -13.01
N PRO A 20 -19.26 2.93 -14.21
CA PRO A 20 -18.92 1.98 -15.25
C PRO A 20 -17.48 2.06 -15.78
N SER A 21 -16.82 3.18 -15.54
CA SER A 21 -15.44 3.42 -15.98
C SER A 21 -14.38 3.19 -14.89
N ALA A 22 -14.80 3.04 -13.64
CA ALA A 22 -13.89 2.74 -12.54
C ALA A 22 -13.65 1.23 -12.43
N SER A 23 -12.44 0.85 -12.11
CA SER A 23 -12.09 -0.53 -11.82
C SER A 23 -11.01 -0.60 -10.76
N LEU A 24 -11.09 -1.59 -9.88
CA LEU A 24 -10.01 -1.89 -8.95
C LEU A 24 -8.84 -2.55 -9.69
N PRO A 25 -7.59 -2.32 -9.26
CA PRO A 25 -6.47 -3.11 -9.77
C PRO A 25 -6.66 -4.58 -9.37
N GLY A 26 -6.18 -5.48 -10.22
CA GLY A 26 -6.38 -6.92 -10.03
C GLY A 26 -5.98 -7.42 -8.65
N TRP A 27 -4.85 -6.97 -8.13
CA TRP A 27 -4.40 -7.37 -6.79
C TRP A 27 -5.38 -7.02 -5.67
N LEU A 28 -6.05 -5.86 -5.77
CA LEU A 28 -7.01 -5.43 -4.77
C LEU A 28 -8.34 -6.16 -4.93
N ASN A 29 -8.81 -6.30 -6.16
CA ASN A 29 -10.07 -6.98 -6.48
C ASN A 29 -10.00 -8.47 -6.07
N GLU A 30 -9.00 -9.19 -6.57
CA GLU A 30 -8.82 -10.61 -6.24
C GLU A 30 -8.43 -10.83 -4.77
N GLY A 31 -7.60 -9.95 -4.22
CA GLY A 31 -7.20 -10.02 -2.82
C GLY A 31 -8.36 -9.85 -1.85
N LEU A 32 -9.32 -8.96 -2.14
CA LEU A 32 -10.56 -8.80 -1.37
C LEU A 32 -11.47 -10.01 -1.49
N ALA A 33 -11.66 -10.52 -2.71
CA ALA A 33 -12.47 -11.73 -2.94
C ALA A 33 -11.93 -12.92 -2.16
N MET A 34 -10.61 -13.13 -2.17
CA MET A 34 -9.96 -14.16 -1.37
C MET A 34 -10.03 -13.90 0.14
N TYR A 35 -9.91 -12.65 0.57
CA TYR A 35 -9.97 -12.30 1.99
C TYR A 35 -11.32 -12.63 2.61
N PHE A 36 -12.42 -12.30 1.92
CA PHE A 36 -13.77 -12.60 2.40
C PHE A 36 -14.20 -14.06 2.20
N GLU A 37 -13.59 -14.78 1.26
CA GLU A 37 -13.83 -16.22 1.08
C GLU A 37 -13.10 -17.08 2.11
N SER A 38 -11.95 -16.63 2.60
CA SER A 38 -11.01 -17.46 3.34
C SER A 38 -11.22 -17.41 4.85
N ASP A 39 -11.45 -18.57 5.45
CA ASP A 39 -11.30 -18.80 6.90
C ASP A 39 -9.83 -18.96 7.34
N SER A 40 -8.87 -18.90 6.41
CA SER A 40 -7.51 -19.35 6.66
C SER A 40 -6.53 -18.24 7.04
N SER A 41 -5.98 -18.39 8.24
CA SER A 41 -4.83 -17.63 8.75
C SER A 41 -3.48 -18.13 8.23
N ASN A 42 -3.44 -19.14 7.35
CA ASN A 42 -2.23 -19.82 6.97
C ASN A 42 -1.42 -19.04 5.93
N GLU A 43 -0.17 -18.75 6.29
CA GLU A 43 0.82 -18.22 5.35
C GLU A 43 1.08 -19.23 4.24
N SER A 44 1.06 -18.75 3.01
CA SER A 44 1.27 -19.59 1.84
C SER A 44 2.75 -19.93 1.67
N PRO A 45 3.12 -21.21 1.53
CA PRO A 45 4.49 -21.60 1.19
C PRO A 45 4.98 -20.97 -0.13
N ILE A 46 4.06 -20.65 -1.05
CA ILE A 46 4.37 -20.00 -2.33
C ILE A 46 4.91 -18.59 -2.07
N LEU A 47 4.22 -17.82 -1.21
CA LEU A 47 4.65 -16.46 -0.86
C LEU A 47 6.01 -16.47 -0.11
N HIS A 48 6.19 -17.40 0.82
CA HIS A 48 7.46 -17.55 1.52
C HIS A 48 8.63 -17.84 0.56
N ASN A 49 8.45 -18.77 -0.38
CA ASN A 49 9.49 -19.09 -1.36
C ASN A 49 9.77 -17.91 -2.28
N ALA A 50 8.74 -17.20 -2.76
CA ALA A 50 8.91 -16.02 -3.61
C ALA A 50 9.67 -14.90 -2.89
N LEU A 51 9.35 -14.64 -1.62
CA LEU A 51 10.06 -13.66 -0.81
C LEU A 51 11.55 -14.03 -0.63
N LYS A 52 11.83 -15.29 -0.31
CA LYS A 52 13.20 -15.79 -0.10
C LYS A 52 14.06 -15.73 -1.36
N ASN A 53 13.46 -15.91 -2.53
CA ASN A 53 14.16 -15.96 -3.82
C ASN A 53 14.14 -14.63 -4.59
N ASP A 54 13.59 -13.56 -4.00
CA ASP A 54 13.40 -12.27 -4.67
C ASP A 54 12.54 -12.38 -5.97
N GLU A 55 11.50 -13.21 -5.90
CA GLU A 55 10.58 -13.51 -7.02
C GLU A 55 9.18 -12.90 -6.81
N LEU A 56 9.01 -11.99 -5.85
CA LEU A 56 7.74 -11.29 -5.67
C LEU A 56 7.36 -10.50 -6.93
N LEU A 57 6.08 -10.47 -7.24
CA LEU A 57 5.56 -9.65 -8.33
C LEU A 57 5.54 -8.17 -7.89
N PRO A 58 6.13 -7.24 -8.66
CA PRO A 58 6.04 -5.81 -8.35
C PRO A 58 4.58 -5.36 -8.32
N LEU A 59 4.18 -4.64 -7.28
CA LEU A 59 2.78 -4.25 -7.07
C LEU A 59 2.20 -3.45 -8.25
N ASN A 60 3.02 -2.60 -8.87
CA ASN A 60 2.64 -1.84 -10.06
C ASN A 60 2.35 -2.72 -11.30
N SER A 61 2.83 -3.97 -11.32
CA SER A 61 2.56 -4.95 -12.38
C SER A 61 1.32 -5.80 -12.11
N MET A 62 0.74 -5.71 -10.91
CA MET A 62 -0.39 -6.52 -10.47
C MET A 62 -1.76 -5.88 -10.78
N GLY A 63 -1.85 -5.08 -11.83
CA GLY A 63 -3.10 -4.48 -12.31
C GLY A 63 -4.11 -5.49 -12.85
N SER A 64 -3.65 -6.65 -13.30
CA SER A 64 -4.48 -7.79 -13.77
C SER A 64 -3.79 -9.11 -13.49
N VAL A 65 -4.57 -10.21 -13.56
CA VAL A 65 -4.03 -11.57 -13.40
C VAL A 65 -2.98 -11.85 -14.47
N PRO A 66 -1.79 -12.38 -14.11
CA PRO A 66 -0.72 -12.64 -15.07
C PRO A 66 -1.10 -13.68 -16.12
N GLY A 67 -0.66 -13.47 -17.35
CA GLY A 67 -0.86 -14.46 -18.41
C GLY A 67 0.05 -15.71 -18.32
N LYS A 68 1.07 -15.69 -17.47
CA LYS A 68 1.99 -16.82 -17.28
C LYS A 68 1.46 -17.72 -16.15
N PRO A 69 1.16 -19.01 -16.43
CA PRO A 69 0.57 -19.91 -15.43
C PRO A 69 1.37 -20.03 -14.13
N LYS A 70 2.71 -19.95 -14.18
CA LYS A 70 3.56 -20.02 -12.99
C LYS A 70 3.34 -18.84 -12.02
N ASP A 71 2.99 -17.68 -12.55
CA ASP A 71 2.84 -16.45 -11.77
C ASP A 71 1.41 -16.31 -11.21
N VAL A 72 0.44 -17.06 -11.73
CA VAL A 72 -0.98 -16.97 -11.32
C VAL A 72 -1.16 -17.32 -9.85
N HIS A 73 -0.59 -18.43 -9.38
CA HIS A 73 -0.70 -18.83 -7.97
C HIS A 73 -0.01 -17.83 -7.03
N LEU A 74 1.14 -17.30 -7.44
CA LEU A 74 1.84 -16.27 -6.68
C LEU A 74 1.00 -14.99 -6.63
N PHE A 75 0.43 -14.57 -7.76
CA PHE A 75 -0.42 -13.38 -7.84
C PHE A 75 -1.59 -13.44 -6.82
N TYR A 76 -2.34 -14.54 -6.78
CA TYR A 76 -3.44 -14.69 -5.83
C TYR A 76 -2.97 -14.68 -4.37
N ASN A 77 -1.91 -15.43 -4.04
CA ASN A 77 -1.37 -15.47 -2.68
C ASN A 77 -0.81 -14.11 -2.25
N GLN A 78 -0.14 -13.41 -3.14
CA GLN A 78 0.40 -12.07 -2.90
C GLN A 78 -0.72 -11.05 -2.74
N SER A 79 -1.75 -11.08 -3.58
CA SER A 79 -2.94 -10.24 -3.50
C SER A 79 -3.68 -10.40 -2.17
N PHE A 80 -3.91 -11.63 -1.75
CA PHE A 80 -4.50 -11.93 -0.44
C PHE A 80 -3.67 -11.36 0.71
N SER A 81 -2.35 -11.58 0.69
CA SER A 81 -1.44 -11.08 1.73
C SER A 81 -1.38 -9.56 1.80
N LEU A 82 -1.38 -8.87 0.65
CA LEU A 82 -1.42 -7.41 0.56
C LEU A 82 -2.72 -6.85 1.17
N VAL A 83 -3.88 -7.42 0.83
CA VAL A 83 -5.17 -6.99 1.38
C VAL A 83 -5.26 -7.29 2.88
N LYS A 84 -4.84 -8.47 3.32
CA LYS A 84 -4.77 -8.82 4.74
C LYS A 84 -3.91 -7.83 5.53
N TYR A 85 -2.74 -7.47 5.00
CA TYR A 85 -1.86 -6.46 5.60
C TYR A 85 -2.53 -5.09 5.66
N LEU A 86 -3.16 -4.65 4.56
CA LEU A 86 -3.84 -3.37 4.47
C LEU A 86 -4.95 -3.25 5.53
N ILE A 87 -5.80 -4.26 5.65
CA ILE A 87 -6.90 -4.29 6.62
C ILE A 87 -6.36 -4.35 8.06
N LYS A 88 -5.35 -5.17 8.31
CA LYS A 88 -4.74 -5.34 9.64
C LYS A 88 -4.11 -4.05 10.15
N GLU A 89 -3.39 -3.32 9.31
CA GLU A 89 -2.62 -2.15 9.72
C GLU A 89 -3.44 -0.84 9.69
N TYR A 90 -4.39 -0.71 8.75
CA TYR A 90 -5.11 0.55 8.52
C TYR A 90 -6.62 0.45 8.75
N GLY A 91 -7.17 -0.76 8.83
CA GLY A 91 -8.58 -1.01 9.08
C GLY A 91 -9.48 -0.97 7.84
N GLU A 92 -10.66 -1.55 7.99
CA GLU A 92 -11.65 -1.68 6.90
C GLU A 92 -12.25 -0.33 6.48
N ASN A 93 -12.41 0.61 7.41
CA ASN A 93 -12.99 1.91 7.10
C ASN A 93 -12.14 2.70 6.10
N GLN A 94 -10.81 2.76 6.30
CA GLN A 94 -9.92 3.44 5.36
C GLN A 94 -9.88 2.75 4.00
N LEU A 95 -9.98 1.42 3.98
CA LEU A 95 -10.09 0.66 2.74
C LEU A 95 -11.39 1.01 1.99
N SER A 96 -12.51 1.11 2.69
CA SER A 96 -13.79 1.54 2.11
C SER A 96 -13.70 2.96 1.52
N ASP A 97 -13.11 3.90 2.25
CA ASP A 97 -12.91 5.28 1.79
C ASP A 97 -12.06 5.33 0.51
N MET A 98 -10.99 4.51 0.45
CA MET A 98 -10.16 4.39 -0.75
C MET A 98 -10.94 3.85 -1.94
N ILE A 99 -11.73 2.78 -1.76
CA ILE A 99 -12.54 2.19 -2.83
C ILE A 99 -13.55 3.22 -3.36
N GLN A 100 -14.24 3.96 -2.50
CA GLN A 100 -15.14 5.03 -2.91
C GLN A 100 -14.42 6.14 -3.68
N SER A 101 -13.22 6.52 -3.26
CA SER A 101 -12.40 7.51 -3.97
C SER A 101 -12.03 7.08 -5.38
N ILE A 102 -11.76 5.78 -5.59
CA ILE A 102 -11.53 5.20 -6.92
C ILE A 102 -12.81 5.29 -7.77
N GLY A 103 -13.97 5.00 -7.19
CA GLY A 103 -15.28 5.11 -7.85
C GLY A 103 -15.57 6.52 -8.39
N THR A 104 -15.07 7.56 -7.74
CA THR A 104 -15.24 8.97 -8.15
C THR A 104 -14.25 9.46 -9.20
N SER A 105 -13.64 8.59 -9.98
CA SER A 105 -12.72 8.91 -11.11
C SER A 105 -11.29 9.31 -10.69
N ILE A 106 -10.88 9.00 -9.48
CA ILE A 106 -9.48 9.14 -9.05
C ILE A 106 -8.73 7.86 -9.42
N ASN A 107 -7.53 7.99 -9.97
CA ASN A 107 -6.70 6.81 -10.22
C ASN A 107 -6.26 6.18 -8.88
N VAL A 108 -6.01 4.85 -8.90
CA VAL A 108 -5.69 4.07 -7.70
C VAL A 108 -4.52 4.64 -6.90
N SER A 109 -3.43 5.06 -7.57
CA SER A 109 -2.26 5.62 -6.88
C SER A 109 -2.58 6.91 -6.14
N ARG A 110 -3.43 7.75 -6.73
CA ARG A 110 -3.86 9.00 -6.11
C ARG A 110 -4.83 8.74 -4.95
N ALA A 111 -5.83 7.87 -5.14
CA ALA A 111 -6.74 7.47 -4.07
C ALA A 111 -5.98 6.90 -2.88
N PHE A 112 -4.98 6.07 -3.15
CA PHE A 112 -4.10 5.48 -2.14
C PHE A 112 -3.32 6.55 -1.36
N GLN A 113 -2.68 7.48 -2.07
CA GLN A 113 -1.93 8.59 -1.47
C GLN A 113 -2.83 9.52 -0.62
N GLU A 114 -4.04 9.83 -1.10
CA GLU A 114 -4.98 10.70 -0.39
C GLU A 114 -5.55 10.01 0.87
N THR A 115 -5.80 8.71 0.82
CA THR A 115 -6.37 7.95 1.95
C THR A 115 -5.32 7.60 3.00
N TYR A 116 -4.15 7.13 2.59
CA TYR A 116 -3.13 6.59 3.51
C TYR A 116 -1.95 7.53 3.76
N GLY A 117 -1.77 8.58 2.95
CA GLY A 117 -0.71 9.57 3.11
C GLY A 117 0.66 9.13 2.58
N PHE A 118 0.76 7.99 1.88
CA PHE A 118 1.99 7.46 1.29
C PHE A 118 1.71 6.77 -0.04
N SER A 119 2.76 6.51 -0.84
CA SER A 119 2.62 5.93 -2.19
C SER A 119 2.40 4.41 -2.17
N LEU A 120 1.99 3.84 -3.32
CA LEU A 120 1.89 2.40 -3.48
C LEU A 120 3.25 1.70 -3.33
N GLU A 121 4.33 2.33 -3.75
CA GLU A 121 5.70 1.83 -3.60
C GLU A 121 6.11 1.79 -2.12
N GLU A 122 5.76 2.82 -1.36
CA GLU A 122 5.99 2.84 0.09
C GLU A 122 5.14 1.78 0.82
N PHE A 123 3.92 1.55 0.36
CA PHE A 123 3.08 0.46 0.86
C PHE A 123 3.71 -0.91 0.60
N GLU A 124 4.13 -1.17 -0.65
CA GLU A 124 4.80 -2.41 -1.02
C GLU A 124 6.03 -2.66 -0.13
N ALA A 125 6.87 -1.66 0.05
CA ALA A 125 8.05 -1.76 0.90
C ALA A 125 7.71 -2.08 2.38
N LYS A 126 6.66 -1.47 2.93
CA LYS A 126 6.17 -1.74 4.29
C LYS A 126 5.62 -3.17 4.41
N TRP A 127 4.85 -3.62 3.42
CA TRP A 127 4.32 -4.98 3.39
C TRP A 127 5.45 -6.02 3.28
N VAL A 128 6.43 -5.84 2.39
CA VAL A 128 7.60 -6.73 2.26
C VAL A 128 8.36 -6.82 3.58
N MET A 129 8.56 -5.69 4.26
CA MET A 129 9.22 -5.67 5.58
C MET A 129 8.42 -6.48 6.60
N GLN A 130 7.09 -6.30 6.66
CA GLN A 130 6.21 -7.01 7.59
C GLN A 130 6.24 -8.54 7.37
N ILE A 131 6.08 -9.00 6.12
CA ILE A 131 6.10 -10.45 5.83
C ILE A 131 7.50 -11.05 6.05
N SER A 132 8.57 -10.28 5.83
CA SER A 132 9.95 -10.73 6.11
C SER A 132 10.18 -10.92 7.62
N GLU A 133 9.62 -10.04 8.45
CA GLU A 133 9.66 -10.16 9.91
C GLU A 133 8.83 -11.35 10.40
N GLU A 134 7.61 -11.52 9.89
CA GLU A 134 6.71 -12.63 10.24
C GLU A 134 7.32 -14.00 9.90
N GLN A 135 8.10 -14.06 8.82
CA GLN A 135 8.78 -15.27 8.37
C GLN A 135 10.19 -15.47 8.98
N GLY A 136 10.62 -14.58 9.87
CA GLY A 136 11.92 -14.66 10.54
C GLY A 136 13.13 -14.45 9.63
N LEU A 137 12.92 -13.85 8.46
CA LEU A 137 14.01 -13.53 7.51
C LEU A 137 14.76 -12.26 7.91
N VAL A 138 14.14 -11.41 8.72
CA VAL A 138 14.72 -10.17 9.26
C VAL A 138 14.42 -10.06 10.76
N ASP A 139 15.44 -9.74 11.56
CA ASP A 139 15.25 -9.53 13.00
C ASP A 139 14.72 -8.11 13.28
N ARG A 140 13.54 -8.04 13.93
CA ARG A 140 12.92 -6.77 14.39
C ARG A 140 13.87 -5.86 15.19
N ASN A 141 14.80 -6.45 15.92
CA ASN A 141 15.66 -5.70 16.82
C ASN A 141 16.70 -4.87 16.07
N ILE A 142 17.14 -5.29 14.89
CA ILE A 142 18.08 -4.57 14.04
C ILE A 142 17.44 -3.27 13.52
N PHE A 143 16.18 -3.31 13.09
CA PHE A 143 15.48 -2.14 12.56
C PHE A 143 15.00 -1.14 13.63
N ARG A 144 14.70 -1.59 14.85
CA ARG A 144 14.36 -0.66 15.96
C ARG A 144 15.54 0.22 16.36
N GLY A 145 16.76 -0.31 16.32
CA GLY A 145 17.98 0.47 16.59
C GLY A 145 18.26 1.56 15.54
N THR A 146 17.98 1.28 14.27
CA THR A 146 18.22 2.23 13.17
C THR A 146 17.13 3.31 13.05
N LYS A 147 15.85 3.00 13.34
CA LYS A 147 14.77 4.00 13.33
C LYS A 147 14.98 5.12 14.35
N SER A 148 15.55 4.82 15.51
CA SER A 148 15.84 5.82 16.54
C SER A 148 16.93 6.82 16.11
N SER A 149 17.92 6.38 15.34
CA SER A 149 19.05 7.24 14.94
C SER A 149 18.79 8.00 13.64
N ILE A 150 18.06 7.38 12.68
CA ILE A 150 17.81 7.99 11.37
C ILE A 150 16.65 9.01 11.45
N SER A 151 15.60 8.73 12.25
CA SER A 151 14.48 9.67 12.38
C SER A 151 14.87 10.98 13.07
N LEU A 152 15.69 10.95 14.12
CA LEU A 152 16.17 12.19 14.76
C LEU A 152 17.06 13.02 13.82
N GLY A 153 17.90 12.38 13.02
CA GLY A 153 18.78 13.07 12.06
C GLY A 153 18.03 13.72 10.91
N LEU A 154 17.02 13.03 10.34
CA LEU A 154 16.22 13.55 9.23
C LEU A 154 15.25 14.65 9.68
N TYR A 155 14.63 14.53 10.84
CA TYR A 155 13.76 15.58 11.40
C TYR A 155 14.57 16.85 11.75
N SER A 156 15.79 16.74 12.28
CA SER A 156 16.64 17.89 12.56
C SER A 156 17.09 18.62 11.30
N MET A 157 17.43 17.87 10.23
CA MET A 157 17.81 18.45 8.93
C MET A 157 16.61 19.09 8.21
N ALA A 158 15.43 18.48 8.25
CA ALA A 158 14.21 19.02 7.65
C ALA A 158 13.72 20.29 8.37
N MET A 159 13.80 20.34 9.70
CA MET A 159 13.44 21.54 10.47
C MET A 159 14.42 22.68 10.28
N LEU A 160 15.72 22.42 10.12
CA LEU A 160 16.73 23.42 9.77
C LEU A 160 16.50 24.00 8.36
N ALA A 161 16.16 23.16 7.38
CA ALA A 161 15.87 23.61 6.02
C ALA A 161 14.59 24.47 5.94
N LEU A 162 13.52 24.12 6.67
CA LEU A 162 12.28 24.90 6.75
C LEU A 162 12.48 26.22 7.48
N GLY A 163 13.30 26.28 8.52
CA GLY A 163 13.64 27.49 9.25
C GLY A 163 14.39 28.51 8.38
N THR A 164 15.33 28.06 7.55
CA THR A 164 16.10 28.93 6.65
C THR A 164 15.25 29.50 5.51
N VAL A 165 14.34 28.71 4.95
CA VAL A 165 13.41 29.17 3.89
C VAL A 165 12.42 30.20 4.44
N ALA A 166 11.86 29.98 5.63
CA ALA A 166 10.96 30.95 6.27
C ALA A 166 11.67 32.27 6.59
N CYS A 167 12.93 32.22 7.05
CA CYS A 167 13.73 33.42 7.32
C CYS A 167 14.04 34.20 6.04
N LEU A 168 14.36 33.55 4.93
CA LEU A 168 14.61 34.18 3.64
C LEU A 168 13.35 34.86 3.06
N ILE A 169 12.18 34.26 3.22
CA ILE A 169 10.89 34.84 2.78
C ILE A 169 10.57 36.10 3.60
N VAL A 170 10.81 36.09 4.91
CA VAL A 170 10.57 37.26 5.78
C VAL A 170 11.53 38.41 5.45
N VAL A 171 12.80 38.11 5.20
CA VAL A 171 13.80 39.11 4.81
C VAL A 171 13.49 39.71 3.43
N ALA A 172 13.13 38.87 2.45
CA ALA A 172 12.76 39.33 1.11
C ALA A 172 11.49 40.19 1.12
N LYS A 173 10.52 39.88 1.97
CA LYS A 173 9.29 40.69 2.12
C LYS A 173 9.55 42.04 2.79
N ARG A 174 10.47 42.11 3.76
CA ARG A 174 10.87 43.36 4.40
C ARG A 174 11.67 44.28 3.45
N SER A 175 12.54 43.73 2.61
CA SER A 175 13.31 44.53 1.65
C SER A 175 12.48 45.19 0.56
N LYS A 176 11.28 44.66 0.25
CA LYS A 176 10.32 45.30 -0.68
C LYS A 176 9.60 46.52 -0.07
N ILE A 177 9.31 46.48 1.23
CA ILE A 177 8.58 47.57 1.93
C ILE A 177 9.45 48.82 2.12
N TYR A 178 10.75 48.74 2.04
CA TYR A 178 11.67 49.88 2.16
C TYR A 178 12.14 50.44 0.82
N ARG A 179 11.56 50.03 -0.34
CA ARG A 179 11.89 50.51 -1.68
C ARG A 179 10.77 51.32 -2.36
N GLU A 180 9.63 51.44 -1.67
CA GLU A 180 8.55 52.35 -2.04
C GLU A 180 8.50 53.53 -1.03
#